data_5e9ef5d7ff71c884b935c8e2d30b6ddf
#
_entry.id   5e9ef5d7ff71c884b935c8e2d30b6ddf
#
_cell.length_a   1.000
_cell.length_b   1.000
_cell.length_c   1.000
_cell.angle_alpha   90.00
_cell.angle_beta   90.00
_cell.angle_gamma   90.00
#
_symmetry.space_group_name_H-M   'P 1'
#
loop_
_entity.id
_entity.type
_entity.pdbx_description
1 polymer ?
#
loop_
_entity_poly.entity_id
_entity_poly.type
_entity_poly.pdbx_seq_one_letter_code
_entity_poly.pdbx_strand_id
1 'polypeptide(L)'
;MSKTNKGLVEYCKAQLGNPYWYGCFGQTSSRQLYATKKKQYPNQYEWACPKNQIGKKVHDCVGLIKGYLWSESPTSKPKYKGSQDVSANAMYDKCKTKGKINTMPNEPGVLVFMDNHIGVYIGNGYVIEARGHAYGVVKTKLSERKWTKWGKCPWIEYCTNEMSTNKSYSYYPRYRGFSISIVDALQAIGVKDVTLSHRKKIAKANDITNYKGTASQNLKMLKLLKKGKLIKA
;
A
#
# COMPACT_ATOMS: atom_id res chain seq x y z
N MET A 1 -7.58 -12.95 12.90
CA MET A 1 -6.22 -12.55 12.48
C MET A 1 -5.97 -11.11 12.92
N SER A 2 -4.79 -10.81 13.43
CA SER A 2 -4.43 -9.45 13.81
C SER A 2 -4.33 -8.56 12.57
N LYS A 3 -4.66 -7.27 12.73
CA LYS A 3 -4.57 -6.28 11.67
C LYS A 3 -3.14 -5.73 11.63
N THR A 4 -2.53 -5.70 10.44
CA THR A 4 -1.12 -5.31 10.27
C THR A 4 -0.96 -4.11 9.33
N ASN A 5 0.17 -3.42 9.41
CA ASN A 5 0.51 -2.34 8.48
C ASN A 5 0.60 -2.82 7.02
N LYS A 6 1.12 -4.03 6.79
CA LYS A 6 1.16 -4.65 5.44
C LYS A 6 -0.25 -4.92 4.92
N GLY A 7 -1.12 -5.47 5.76
CA GLY A 7 -2.51 -5.71 5.41
C GLY A 7 -3.27 -4.42 5.11
N LEU A 8 -3.00 -3.33 5.84
CA LEU A 8 -3.56 -2.01 5.54
C LEU A 8 -3.14 -1.51 4.15
N VAL A 9 -1.88 -1.64 3.80
CA VAL A 9 -1.37 -1.26 2.47
C VAL A 9 -2.05 -2.06 1.36
N GLU A 10 -2.17 -3.37 1.50
CA GLU A 10 -2.81 -4.21 0.49
C GLU A 10 -4.32 -3.93 0.38
N TYR A 11 -4.99 -3.68 1.51
CA TYR A 11 -6.38 -3.22 1.49
C TYR A 11 -6.53 -1.92 0.71
N CYS A 12 -5.72 -0.90 1.00
CA CYS A 12 -5.78 0.39 0.31
C CYS A 12 -5.51 0.25 -1.20
N LYS A 13 -4.55 -0.58 -1.60
CA LYS A 13 -4.29 -0.89 -3.03
C LYS A 13 -5.50 -1.51 -3.72
N ALA A 14 -6.20 -2.42 -3.04
CA ALA A 14 -7.40 -3.05 -3.56
C ALA A 14 -8.59 -2.08 -3.69
N GLN A 15 -8.56 -0.93 -3.00
CA GLN A 15 -9.61 0.08 -3.06
C GLN A 15 -9.34 1.18 -4.11
N LEU A 16 -8.21 1.18 -4.81
CA LEU A 16 -7.89 2.19 -5.82
C LEU A 16 -8.98 2.28 -6.90
N GLY A 17 -9.37 3.51 -7.25
CA GLY A 17 -10.43 3.79 -8.21
C GLY A 17 -11.87 3.69 -7.65
N ASN A 18 -12.04 3.31 -6.40
CA ASN A 18 -13.35 3.33 -5.75
C ASN A 18 -13.78 4.77 -5.41
N PRO A 19 -15.10 5.07 -5.43
CA PRO A 19 -15.60 6.41 -5.15
C PRO A 19 -15.40 6.85 -3.70
N TYR A 20 -15.31 8.15 -3.51
CA TYR A 20 -15.39 8.78 -2.21
C TYR A 20 -16.85 9.11 -1.86
N TRP A 21 -17.33 8.60 -0.71
CA TRP A 21 -18.61 8.99 -0.10
C TRP A 21 -18.37 9.33 1.37
N TYR A 22 -18.72 10.55 1.76
CA TYR A 22 -18.52 11.03 3.13
C TYR A 22 -19.29 10.17 4.15
N GLY A 23 -18.64 9.85 5.27
CA GLY A 23 -19.18 8.97 6.31
C GLY A 23 -19.28 7.49 5.92
N CYS A 24 -18.61 7.07 4.83
CA CYS A 24 -18.54 5.67 4.39
C CYS A 24 -17.17 5.05 4.66
N PHE A 25 -17.16 3.74 4.95
CA PHE A 25 -15.99 3.00 5.41
C PHE A 25 -15.86 1.60 4.75
N GLY A 26 -16.20 1.51 3.46
CA GLY A 26 -16.10 0.26 2.70
C GLY A 26 -17.43 -0.47 2.51
N GLN A 27 -18.55 0.20 2.75
CA GLN A 27 -19.84 -0.33 2.35
C GLN A 27 -19.93 -0.43 0.83
N THR A 28 -20.77 -1.34 0.35
CA THR A 28 -21.16 -1.35 -1.07
C THR A 28 -22.19 -0.25 -1.29
N SER A 29 -21.94 0.64 -2.23
CA SER A 29 -22.83 1.76 -2.54
C SER A 29 -24.17 1.26 -3.11
N SER A 30 -25.24 1.92 -2.68
CA SER A 30 -26.59 1.70 -3.17
C SER A 30 -27.37 3.02 -3.11
N ARG A 31 -28.49 3.10 -3.83
CA ARG A 31 -29.39 4.25 -3.72
C ARG A 31 -29.90 4.48 -2.29
N GLN A 32 -30.17 3.39 -1.57
CA GLN A 32 -30.60 3.46 -0.17
C GLN A 32 -29.48 4.00 0.73
N LEU A 33 -28.23 3.52 0.57
CA LEU A 33 -27.08 4.05 1.31
C LEU A 33 -26.87 5.54 1.01
N TYR A 34 -26.98 5.92 -0.27
CA TYR A 34 -26.90 7.33 -0.67
C TYR A 34 -27.95 8.18 0.03
N ALA A 35 -29.24 7.78 -0.01
CA ALA A 35 -30.32 8.51 0.64
C ALA A 35 -30.12 8.64 2.16
N THR A 36 -29.65 7.56 2.81
CA THR A 36 -29.30 7.56 4.24
C THR A 36 -28.19 8.56 4.53
N LYS A 37 -27.11 8.55 3.74
CA LYS A 37 -25.98 9.45 3.94
C LYS A 37 -26.30 10.90 3.61
N LYS A 38 -27.11 11.15 2.60
CA LYS A 38 -27.63 12.48 2.28
C LYS A 38 -28.48 13.06 3.42
N LYS A 39 -29.34 12.25 4.04
CA LYS A 39 -30.11 12.67 5.23
C LYS A 39 -29.19 12.96 6.43
N GLN A 40 -28.15 12.16 6.61
CA GLN A 40 -27.18 12.32 7.73
C GLN A 40 -26.23 13.49 7.54
N TYR A 41 -25.82 13.77 6.30
CA TYR A 41 -24.80 14.77 5.94
C TYR A 41 -25.24 15.60 4.72
N PRO A 42 -26.30 16.41 4.80
CA PRO A 42 -26.90 17.07 3.64
C PRO A 42 -25.86 17.91 2.85
N ASN A 43 -25.04 18.68 3.53
CA ASN A 43 -24.01 19.55 2.91
C ASN A 43 -22.88 18.78 2.21
N GLN A 44 -22.75 17.48 2.46
CA GLN A 44 -21.74 16.62 1.83
C GLN A 44 -22.31 15.83 0.63
N TYR A 45 -23.62 15.90 0.39
CA TYR A 45 -24.35 15.13 -0.61
C TYR A 45 -25.29 16.03 -1.44
N GLU A 46 -24.79 17.21 -1.86
CA GLU A 46 -25.54 18.15 -2.71
C GLU A 46 -25.69 17.66 -4.16
N TRP A 47 -24.87 16.70 -4.56
CA TRP A 47 -24.84 16.08 -5.88
C TRP A 47 -25.89 14.95 -6.02
N ALA A 48 -26.29 14.63 -7.25
CA ALA A 48 -27.19 13.52 -7.54
C ALA A 48 -26.48 12.15 -7.35
N CYS A 49 -27.22 11.13 -6.93
CA CYS A 49 -26.66 9.79 -6.78
C CYS A 49 -26.09 9.26 -8.11
N PRO A 50 -24.77 9.07 -8.24
CA PRO A 50 -24.16 8.72 -9.52
C PRO A 50 -24.38 7.24 -9.83
N LYS A 51 -25.08 6.97 -10.93
CA LYS A 51 -25.42 5.61 -11.37
C LYS A 51 -24.19 4.71 -11.55
N ASN A 52 -23.08 5.27 -12.05
CA ASN A 52 -21.82 4.56 -12.32
C ASN A 52 -21.01 4.22 -11.06
N GLN A 53 -21.43 4.70 -9.90
CA GLN A 53 -20.81 4.37 -8.61
C GLN A 53 -21.57 3.29 -7.84
N ILE A 54 -22.80 2.99 -8.22
CA ILE A 54 -23.62 1.96 -7.54
C ILE A 54 -22.96 0.59 -7.70
N GLY A 55 -22.94 -0.19 -6.60
CA GLY A 55 -22.30 -1.51 -6.53
C GLY A 55 -20.80 -1.46 -6.18
N LYS A 56 -20.17 -0.28 -6.18
CA LYS A 56 -18.76 -0.13 -5.81
C LYS A 56 -18.60 0.04 -4.30
N LYS A 57 -17.42 -0.28 -3.78
CA LYS A 57 -17.04 0.08 -2.41
C LYS A 57 -16.87 1.59 -2.29
N VAL A 58 -17.32 2.18 -1.18
CA VAL A 58 -17.25 3.63 -0.94
C VAL A 58 -16.58 3.94 0.39
N HIS A 59 -15.74 4.97 0.40
CA HIS A 59 -14.95 5.36 1.57
C HIS A 59 -14.88 6.89 1.67
N ASP A 60 -14.84 7.43 2.88
CA ASP A 60 -14.22 8.73 3.12
C ASP A 60 -12.74 8.57 3.50
N CYS A 61 -12.07 9.67 3.83
CA CYS A 61 -10.64 9.65 4.09
C CYS A 61 -10.26 8.72 5.26
N VAL A 62 -10.92 8.83 6.40
CA VAL A 62 -10.68 7.96 7.55
C VAL A 62 -11.39 6.61 7.40
N GLY A 63 -12.48 6.59 6.65
CA GLY A 63 -13.21 5.39 6.31
C GLY A 63 -12.42 4.37 5.49
N LEU A 64 -11.41 4.80 4.74
CA LEU A 64 -10.47 3.90 4.07
C LEU A 64 -9.70 3.04 5.09
N ILE A 65 -9.25 3.63 6.19
CA ILE A 65 -8.56 2.93 7.27
C ILE A 65 -9.55 2.07 8.09
N LYS A 66 -10.71 2.64 8.45
CA LYS A 66 -11.77 1.91 9.14
C LYS A 66 -12.25 0.71 8.33
N GLY A 67 -12.36 0.83 7.02
CA GLY A 67 -12.70 -0.25 6.11
C GLY A 67 -11.77 -1.45 6.28
N TYR A 68 -10.47 -1.22 6.34
CA TYR A 68 -9.51 -2.26 6.65
C TYR A 68 -9.71 -2.85 8.05
N LEU A 69 -9.86 -2.00 9.06
CA LEU A 69 -9.99 -2.46 10.45
C LEU A 69 -11.25 -3.32 10.67
N TRP A 70 -12.32 -3.03 9.96
CA TRP A 70 -13.65 -3.60 10.17
C TRP A 70 -14.05 -4.67 9.15
N SER A 71 -13.22 -4.92 8.13
CA SER A 71 -13.46 -5.95 7.11
C SER A 71 -12.50 -7.12 7.26
N GLU A 72 -12.96 -8.32 6.96
CA GLU A 72 -12.14 -9.54 6.95
C GLU A 72 -11.25 -9.60 5.70
N SER A 73 -11.76 -9.08 4.59
CA SER A 73 -11.05 -8.98 3.30
C SER A 73 -11.39 -7.65 2.61
N PRO A 74 -10.67 -7.25 1.54
CA PRO A 74 -10.96 -6.02 0.80
C PRO A 74 -12.37 -5.96 0.18
N THR A 75 -13.00 -7.10 -0.05
CA THR A 75 -14.33 -7.22 -0.66
C THR A 75 -15.44 -7.48 0.34
N SER A 76 -15.12 -7.90 1.58
CA SER A 76 -16.14 -8.23 2.57
C SER A 76 -16.87 -6.98 3.09
N LYS A 77 -18.06 -7.20 3.67
CA LYS A 77 -18.84 -6.14 4.32
C LYS A 77 -18.15 -5.74 5.64
N PRO A 78 -17.87 -4.45 5.89
CA PRO A 78 -17.30 -4.03 7.15
C PRO A 78 -18.28 -4.23 8.32
N LYS A 79 -17.73 -4.67 9.47
CA LYS A 79 -18.46 -4.82 10.74
C LYS A 79 -18.13 -3.59 11.60
N TYR A 80 -19.08 -2.67 11.73
CA TYR A 80 -18.94 -1.42 12.48
C TYR A 80 -18.45 -1.63 13.92
N LYS A 81 -17.48 -0.82 14.34
CA LYS A 81 -16.95 -0.80 15.72
C LYS A 81 -16.90 0.63 16.24
N GLY A 82 -17.89 1.00 17.08
CA GLY A 82 -18.03 2.36 17.61
C GLY A 82 -16.79 2.86 18.37
N SER A 83 -16.07 1.99 19.11
CA SER A 83 -14.82 2.37 19.82
C SER A 83 -13.67 2.80 18.91
N GLN A 84 -13.76 2.49 17.61
CA GLN A 84 -12.79 2.88 16.59
C GLN A 84 -13.35 3.92 15.61
N ASP A 85 -14.58 4.39 15.82
CA ASP A 85 -15.22 5.37 14.96
C ASP A 85 -14.81 6.79 15.36
N VAL A 86 -13.75 7.28 14.73
CA VAL A 86 -13.12 8.57 15.01
C VAL A 86 -12.93 9.38 13.73
N SER A 87 -12.81 10.70 13.84
CA SER A 87 -12.40 11.58 12.74
C SER A 87 -10.91 11.39 12.38
N ALA A 88 -10.45 12.01 11.27
CA ALA A 88 -9.04 12.00 10.88
C ALA A 88 -8.16 12.63 11.98
N ASN A 89 -8.55 13.79 12.52
CA ASN A 89 -7.81 14.47 13.59
C ASN A 89 -7.79 13.63 14.88
N ALA A 90 -8.94 13.06 15.29
CA ALA A 90 -9.01 12.18 16.46
C ALA A 90 -8.24 10.86 16.27
N MET A 91 -8.09 10.37 15.03
CA MET A 91 -7.20 9.24 14.72
C MET A 91 -5.74 9.61 15.03
N TYR A 92 -5.31 10.80 14.62
CA TYR A 92 -3.97 11.29 14.95
C TYR A 92 -3.74 11.39 16.45
N ASP A 93 -4.72 11.91 17.20
CA ASP A 93 -4.59 12.06 18.65
C ASP A 93 -4.40 10.71 19.35
N LYS A 94 -5.05 9.68 18.87
CA LYS A 94 -4.94 8.30 19.39
C LYS A 94 -3.62 7.59 18.98
N CYS A 95 -2.86 8.10 18.02
CA CYS A 95 -1.57 7.51 17.66
C CYS A 95 -0.57 7.68 18.80
N LYS A 96 -0.06 6.58 19.35
CA LYS A 96 0.99 6.61 20.40
C LYS A 96 2.36 7.00 19.82
N THR A 97 2.67 6.50 18.63
CA THR A 97 3.89 6.82 17.88
C THR A 97 3.52 7.75 16.74
N LYS A 98 3.96 9.00 16.81
CA LYS A 98 3.60 10.06 15.86
C LYS A 98 4.61 11.20 15.87
N GLY A 99 4.58 12.05 14.83
CA GLY A 99 5.48 13.18 14.71
C GLY A 99 5.16 14.13 13.56
N LYS A 100 6.04 15.09 13.34
CA LYS A 100 6.01 16.00 12.18
C LYS A 100 6.39 15.22 10.92
N ILE A 101 5.86 15.59 9.76
CA ILE A 101 6.04 14.84 8.50
C ILE A 101 7.51 14.63 8.12
N ASN A 102 8.38 15.59 8.41
CA ASN A 102 9.82 15.51 8.15
C ASN A 102 10.56 14.44 8.99
N THR A 103 9.93 13.93 10.05
CA THR A 103 10.47 12.84 10.89
C THR A 103 9.84 11.50 10.58
N MET A 104 9.05 11.40 9.51
CA MET A 104 8.31 10.19 9.17
C MET A 104 9.25 9.04 8.80
N PRO A 105 9.11 7.85 9.41
CA PRO A 105 9.87 6.66 9.01
C PRO A 105 9.45 6.20 7.61
N ASN A 106 10.38 5.66 6.85
CA ASN A 106 10.08 5.03 5.56
C ASN A 106 9.46 3.63 5.76
N GLU A 107 8.32 3.59 6.44
CA GLU A 107 7.63 2.36 6.84
C GLU A 107 6.23 2.33 6.23
N PRO A 108 5.94 1.43 5.26
CA PRO A 108 4.62 1.29 4.67
C PRO A 108 3.54 0.97 5.71
N GLY A 109 2.38 1.61 5.56
CA GLY A 109 1.26 1.49 6.50
C GLY A 109 1.23 2.58 7.58
N VAL A 110 2.26 3.43 7.65
CA VAL A 110 2.21 4.66 8.45
C VAL A 110 1.15 5.60 7.88
N LEU A 111 0.38 6.21 8.76
CA LEU A 111 -0.65 7.19 8.39
C LEU A 111 -0.02 8.56 8.25
N VAL A 112 -0.44 9.31 7.25
CA VAL A 112 -0.06 10.71 7.05
C VAL A 112 -1.29 11.61 7.19
N PHE A 113 -1.09 12.80 7.75
CA PHE A 113 -2.18 13.69 8.14
C PHE A 113 -1.94 15.11 7.67
N MET A 114 -3.00 15.78 7.30
CA MET A 114 -3.18 17.21 7.25
C MET A 114 -4.50 17.55 7.95
N ASP A 115 -4.84 18.81 8.11
CA ASP A 115 -6.07 19.16 8.81
C ASP A 115 -7.30 18.50 8.17
N ASN A 116 -8.08 17.83 9.00
CA ASN A 116 -9.30 17.08 8.63
C ASN A 116 -9.10 16.01 7.52
N HIS A 117 -7.87 15.58 7.26
CA HIS A 117 -7.59 14.59 6.22
C HIS A 117 -6.48 13.62 6.60
N ILE A 118 -6.57 12.41 6.02
CA ILE A 118 -5.68 11.30 6.31
C ILE A 118 -5.40 10.46 5.06
N GLY A 119 -4.19 9.92 4.95
CA GLY A 119 -3.78 8.96 3.94
C GLY A 119 -2.92 7.86 4.54
N VAL A 120 -2.62 6.85 3.73
CA VAL A 120 -1.77 5.71 4.10
C VAL A 120 -0.51 5.73 3.24
N TYR A 121 0.64 5.89 3.86
CA TYR A 121 1.92 5.78 3.18
C TYR A 121 2.17 4.33 2.76
N ILE A 122 2.50 4.12 1.49
CA ILE A 122 2.66 2.77 0.91
C ILE A 122 4.10 2.45 0.51
N GLY A 123 5.04 3.31 0.92
CA GLY A 123 6.46 3.18 0.55
C GLY A 123 6.82 3.95 -0.72
N ASN A 124 8.12 4.09 -0.97
CA ASN A 124 8.68 4.72 -2.17
C ASN A 124 8.18 6.14 -2.46
N GLY A 125 7.79 6.90 -1.43
CA GLY A 125 7.28 8.27 -1.57
C GLY A 125 5.83 8.37 -2.06
N TYR A 126 5.03 7.31 -1.93
CA TYR A 126 3.62 7.30 -2.34
C TYR A 126 2.66 7.11 -1.17
N VAL A 127 1.49 7.73 -1.31
CA VAL A 127 0.35 7.64 -0.38
C VAL A 127 -0.88 7.16 -1.14
N ILE A 128 -1.73 6.35 -0.51
CA ILE A 128 -3.11 6.11 -0.96
C ILE A 128 -4.04 6.84 -0.01
N GLU A 129 -4.97 7.61 -0.58
CA GLU A 129 -5.93 8.42 0.15
C GLU A 129 -7.31 8.39 -0.53
N ALA A 130 -8.39 8.40 0.23
CA ALA A 130 -9.71 8.74 -0.29
C ALA A 130 -9.80 10.27 -0.28
N ARG A 131 -9.52 10.89 -1.45
CA ARG A 131 -9.14 12.31 -1.55
C ARG A 131 -10.33 13.27 -1.56
N GLY A 132 -11.50 12.79 -1.82
CA GLY A 132 -12.71 13.57 -1.95
C GLY A 132 -13.58 13.10 -3.12
N HIS A 133 -14.78 13.66 -3.22
CA HIS A 133 -15.80 13.21 -4.16
C HIS A 133 -15.33 13.23 -5.64
N ALA A 134 -14.58 14.25 -6.04
CA ALA A 134 -14.09 14.39 -7.43
C ALA A 134 -12.98 13.37 -7.79
N TYR A 135 -12.34 12.75 -6.80
CA TYR A 135 -11.13 11.94 -7.02
C TYR A 135 -11.33 10.46 -6.65
N GLY A 136 -12.15 10.17 -5.62
CA GLY A 136 -12.23 8.82 -5.07
C GLY A 136 -10.97 8.40 -4.32
N VAL A 137 -10.69 7.11 -4.31
CA VAL A 137 -9.48 6.52 -3.73
C VAL A 137 -8.36 6.54 -4.76
N VAL A 138 -7.31 7.30 -4.48
CA VAL A 138 -6.20 7.57 -5.42
C VAL A 138 -4.83 7.33 -4.79
N LYS A 139 -3.85 7.09 -5.65
CA LYS A 139 -2.43 7.08 -5.29
C LYS A 139 -1.81 8.42 -5.67
N THR A 140 -1.21 9.11 -4.70
CA THR A 140 -0.54 10.40 -4.86
C THR A 140 0.92 10.30 -4.43
N LYS A 141 1.79 11.17 -4.90
CA LYS A 141 3.12 11.29 -4.30
C LYS A 141 3.01 12.02 -2.97
N LEU A 142 3.80 11.60 -2.01
CA LEU A 142 3.88 12.26 -0.69
C LEU A 142 4.20 13.76 -0.84
N SER A 143 5.09 14.11 -1.77
CA SER A 143 5.51 15.50 -2.06
C SER A 143 4.47 16.36 -2.78
N GLU A 144 3.43 15.77 -3.37
CA GLU A 144 2.37 16.51 -4.08
C GLU A 144 1.27 17.02 -3.15
N ARG A 145 1.30 16.62 -1.87
CA ARG A 145 0.29 16.97 -0.87
C ARG A 145 0.93 17.64 0.33
N LYS A 146 0.22 18.56 0.95
CA LYS A 146 0.71 19.33 2.12
C LYS A 146 0.52 18.54 3.43
N TRP A 147 1.05 17.31 3.46
CA TRP A 147 1.06 16.52 4.70
C TRP A 147 1.89 17.23 5.76
N THR A 148 1.40 17.29 6.99
CA THR A 148 2.06 18.01 8.10
C THR A 148 2.54 17.09 9.20
N LYS A 149 1.87 15.94 9.36
CA LYS A 149 2.07 15.01 10.47
C LYS A 149 2.02 13.57 9.99
N TRP A 150 2.58 12.65 10.78
CA TRP A 150 2.46 11.21 10.60
C TRP A 150 2.16 10.51 11.92
N GLY A 151 1.62 9.30 11.88
CA GLY A 151 1.38 8.47 13.05
C GLY A 151 1.17 7.00 12.72
N LYS A 152 1.43 6.13 13.70
CA LYS A 152 1.11 4.71 13.61
C LYS A 152 -0.31 4.47 14.08
N CYS A 153 -1.13 3.80 13.27
CA CYS A 153 -2.51 3.49 13.62
C CYS A 153 -2.56 2.68 14.92
N PRO A 154 -3.34 3.08 15.93
CA PRO A 154 -3.32 2.45 17.24
C PRO A 154 -3.91 1.03 17.29
N TRP A 155 -4.59 0.60 16.23
CA TRP A 155 -5.32 -0.66 16.16
C TRP A 155 -4.75 -1.67 15.17
N ILE A 156 -3.52 -1.45 14.71
CA ILE A 156 -2.80 -2.40 13.88
C ILE A 156 -1.41 -2.68 14.45
N GLU A 157 -0.93 -3.88 14.20
CA GLU A 157 0.45 -4.24 14.49
C GLU A 157 1.33 -3.75 13.36
N TYR A 158 2.32 -2.95 13.71
CA TYR A 158 3.39 -2.62 12.81
C TYR A 158 4.39 -3.77 12.89
N CYS A 159 4.14 -4.77 12.03
CA CYS A 159 5.23 -5.67 11.71
C CYS A 159 6.32 -4.76 11.19
N THR A 160 7.28 -4.40 12.03
CA THR A 160 8.55 -3.93 11.54
C THR A 160 8.84 -4.87 10.37
N ASN A 161 9.09 -4.34 9.17
CA ASN A 161 10.13 -4.97 8.43
C ASN A 161 11.33 -4.82 9.39
N GLU A 162 11.44 -5.69 10.35
CA GLU A 162 12.68 -6.39 10.43
C GLU A 162 12.79 -6.94 9.01
N MET A 163 13.35 -6.16 8.11
CA MET A 163 14.51 -6.68 7.40
C MET A 163 15.12 -7.51 8.48
N SER A 164 14.72 -8.81 8.45
CA SER A 164 15.30 -9.76 9.36
C SER A 164 16.79 -9.49 9.27
N THR A 165 17.27 -8.67 10.21
CA THR A 165 18.66 -8.34 10.42
C THR A 165 19.39 -9.61 10.85
N ASN A 166 18.79 -10.78 10.55
CA ASN A 166 19.33 -12.12 10.67
C ASN A 166 19.07 -13.04 9.48
N LYS A 167 18.47 -12.57 8.36
CA LYS A 167 18.75 -13.18 7.07
C LYS A 167 19.87 -12.38 6.44
N SER A 168 21.11 -12.73 6.73
CA SER A 168 22.28 -12.31 5.97
C SER A 168 22.02 -12.70 4.50
N TYR A 169 21.45 -11.75 3.72
CA TYR A 169 21.33 -11.97 2.30
C TYR A 169 22.75 -11.96 1.70
N SER A 170 23.18 -13.10 1.24
CA SER A 170 24.38 -13.16 0.43
C SER A 170 24.03 -12.62 -0.96
N TYR A 171 24.70 -11.57 -1.38
CA TYR A 171 24.53 -11.00 -2.71
C TYR A 171 25.55 -11.58 -3.68
N TYR A 172 25.17 -11.66 -4.96
CA TYR A 172 26.17 -11.90 -6.00
C TYR A 172 27.09 -10.68 -6.15
N PRO A 173 28.38 -10.90 -6.48
CA PRO A 173 29.29 -9.81 -6.82
C PRO A 173 28.71 -8.93 -7.92
N ARG A 174 28.98 -7.63 -7.87
CA ARG A 174 28.53 -6.69 -8.88
C ARG A 174 29.13 -7.05 -10.24
N TYR A 175 28.29 -7.32 -11.23
CA TYR A 175 28.74 -7.51 -12.61
C TYR A 175 29.06 -6.15 -13.26
N ARG A 176 30.29 -5.99 -13.76
CA ARG A 176 30.79 -4.75 -14.40
C ARG A 176 30.93 -4.88 -15.93
N GLY A 177 30.62 -6.05 -16.51
CA GLY A 177 30.74 -6.30 -17.94
C GLY A 177 29.60 -5.75 -18.78
N PHE A 178 29.73 -5.90 -20.09
CA PHE A 178 28.80 -5.32 -21.07
C PHE A 178 27.70 -6.27 -21.52
N SER A 179 27.73 -7.57 -21.16
CA SER A 179 26.70 -8.52 -21.57
C SER A 179 25.29 -8.04 -21.22
N ILE A 180 24.38 -8.28 -22.13
CA ILE A 180 22.92 -8.10 -21.94
C ILE A 180 22.23 -9.40 -21.52
N SER A 181 22.98 -10.51 -21.47
CA SER A 181 22.50 -11.82 -21.03
C SER A 181 22.74 -12.00 -19.52
N ILE A 182 21.69 -12.37 -18.79
CA ILE A 182 21.84 -12.72 -17.36
C ILE A 182 22.67 -13.99 -17.18
N VAL A 183 22.60 -14.94 -18.13
CA VAL A 183 23.37 -16.19 -18.10
C VAL A 183 24.86 -15.89 -18.13
N ASP A 184 25.30 -15.16 -19.16
CA ASP A 184 26.71 -14.78 -19.33
C ASP A 184 27.20 -13.93 -18.16
N ALA A 185 26.38 -13.01 -17.68
CA ALA A 185 26.73 -12.16 -16.54
C ALA A 185 26.91 -12.95 -15.24
N LEU A 186 26.07 -13.98 -15.00
CA LEU A 186 26.22 -14.88 -13.85
C LEU A 186 27.48 -15.76 -13.99
N GLN A 187 27.75 -16.30 -15.18
CA GLN A 187 28.95 -17.07 -15.44
C GLN A 187 30.22 -16.23 -15.24
N ALA A 188 30.21 -15.01 -15.75
CA ALA A 188 31.36 -14.08 -15.63
C ALA A 188 31.69 -13.72 -14.18
N ILE A 189 30.78 -13.84 -13.23
CA ILE A 189 31.01 -13.65 -11.80
C ILE A 189 31.21 -14.96 -11.04
N GLY A 190 31.41 -16.09 -11.76
CA GLY A 190 31.77 -17.40 -11.18
C GLY A 190 30.58 -18.29 -10.79
N VAL A 191 29.35 -17.97 -11.22
CA VAL A 191 28.20 -18.86 -10.98
C VAL A 191 28.24 -20.05 -11.93
N LYS A 192 28.44 -21.26 -11.41
CA LYS A 192 28.55 -22.49 -12.20
C LYS A 192 27.20 -22.98 -12.73
N ASP A 193 26.14 -22.95 -11.89
CA ASP A 193 24.80 -23.35 -12.27
C ASP A 193 23.97 -22.15 -12.75
N VAL A 194 23.79 -22.03 -14.06
CA VAL A 194 22.97 -20.99 -14.69
C VAL A 194 21.73 -21.54 -15.36
N THR A 195 21.32 -22.75 -15.00
CA THR A 195 20.11 -23.40 -15.53
C THR A 195 18.86 -22.59 -15.23
N LEU A 196 17.78 -22.87 -15.98
CA LEU A 196 16.48 -22.22 -15.73
C LEU A 196 16.00 -22.53 -14.31
N SER A 197 16.25 -23.73 -13.79
CA SER A 197 15.88 -24.13 -12.43
C SER A 197 16.57 -23.27 -11.37
N HIS A 198 17.89 -23.08 -11.48
CA HIS A 198 18.64 -22.23 -10.56
C HIS A 198 18.22 -20.77 -10.68
N ARG A 199 18.03 -20.26 -11.89
CA ARG A 199 17.54 -18.89 -12.10
C ARG A 199 16.10 -18.67 -11.56
N LYS A 200 15.23 -19.70 -11.52
CA LYS A 200 13.95 -19.62 -10.81
C LYS A 200 14.12 -19.40 -9.31
N LYS A 201 15.11 -20.06 -8.69
CA LYS A 201 15.42 -19.87 -7.26
C LYS A 201 15.92 -18.44 -7.02
N ILE A 202 16.87 -17.96 -7.83
CA ILE A 202 17.37 -16.56 -7.78
C ILE A 202 16.19 -15.58 -7.96
N ALA A 203 15.34 -15.79 -8.95
CA ALA A 203 14.20 -14.93 -9.22
C ALA A 203 13.24 -14.84 -8.01
N LYS A 204 12.94 -15.99 -7.37
CA LYS A 204 12.12 -16.08 -6.17
C LYS A 204 12.74 -15.30 -5.00
N ALA A 205 14.07 -15.42 -4.80
CA ALA A 205 14.80 -14.68 -3.78
C ALA A 205 14.78 -13.15 -3.99
N ASN A 206 14.54 -12.70 -5.23
CA ASN A 206 14.52 -11.29 -5.64
C ASN A 206 13.11 -10.78 -6.02
N ASP A 207 12.06 -11.41 -5.53
CA ASP A 207 10.64 -11.03 -5.75
C ASP A 207 10.23 -10.93 -7.24
N ILE A 208 10.91 -11.70 -8.11
CA ILE A 208 10.53 -11.84 -9.52
C ILE A 208 9.58 -13.04 -9.64
N THR A 209 8.29 -12.77 -9.50
CA THR A 209 7.24 -13.79 -9.49
C THR A 209 7.02 -14.43 -10.85
N ASN A 210 6.53 -15.68 -10.85
CA ASN A 210 6.18 -16.45 -12.07
C ASN A 210 7.31 -16.46 -13.11
N TYR A 211 8.55 -16.63 -12.67
CA TYR A 211 9.71 -16.60 -13.54
C TYR A 211 9.70 -17.76 -14.55
N LYS A 212 9.67 -17.41 -15.82
CA LYS A 212 9.72 -18.31 -16.97
C LYS A 212 10.99 -18.15 -17.82
N GLY A 213 11.89 -17.24 -17.43
CA GLY A 213 13.12 -16.93 -18.17
C GLY A 213 12.90 -16.00 -19.36
N THR A 214 11.81 -15.21 -19.37
CA THR A 214 11.55 -14.24 -20.44
C THR A 214 12.62 -13.14 -20.46
N ALA A 215 12.81 -12.49 -21.61
CA ALA A 215 13.76 -11.40 -21.79
C ALA A 215 13.56 -10.29 -20.72
N SER A 216 12.31 -9.89 -20.46
CA SER A 216 11.97 -8.90 -19.46
C SER A 216 12.37 -9.31 -18.03
N GLN A 217 12.12 -10.58 -17.66
CA GLN A 217 12.48 -11.10 -16.34
C GLN A 217 14.00 -11.23 -16.18
N ASN A 218 14.68 -11.71 -17.21
CA ASN A 218 16.14 -11.79 -17.25
C ASN A 218 16.78 -10.40 -17.15
N LEU A 219 16.21 -9.39 -17.82
CA LEU A 219 16.70 -8.01 -17.75
C LEU A 219 16.53 -7.41 -16.34
N LYS A 220 15.44 -7.73 -15.62
CA LYS A 220 15.27 -7.32 -14.22
C LYS A 220 16.38 -7.89 -13.34
N MET A 221 16.67 -9.19 -13.46
CA MET A 221 17.79 -9.84 -12.75
C MET A 221 19.12 -9.19 -13.06
N LEU A 222 19.40 -8.97 -14.36
CA LEU A 222 20.66 -8.36 -14.80
C LEU A 222 20.84 -6.94 -14.25
N LYS A 223 19.77 -6.14 -14.21
CA LYS A 223 19.79 -4.81 -13.59
C LYS A 223 20.13 -4.87 -12.10
N LEU A 224 19.61 -5.84 -11.36
CA LEU A 224 19.96 -6.07 -9.95
C LEU A 224 21.42 -6.48 -9.80
N LEU A 225 21.90 -7.40 -10.67
CA LEU A 225 23.27 -7.87 -10.66
C LEU A 225 24.26 -6.75 -10.97
N LYS A 226 23.99 -5.92 -11.98
CA LYS A 226 24.81 -4.73 -12.31
C LYS A 226 24.83 -3.69 -11.19
N LYS A 227 23.83 -3.67 -10.31
CA LYS A 227 23.81 -2.82 -9.11
C LYS A 227 24.43 -3.48 -7.87
N GLY A 228 24.86 -4.75 -7.94
CA GLY A 228 25.34 -5.51 -6.78
C GLY A 228 24.24 -5.81 -5.75
N LYS A 229 23.00 -5.84 -6.19
CA LYS A 229 21.79 -6.06 -5.36
C LYS A 229 21.04 -7.35 -5.67
N LEU A 230 21.62 -8.24 -6.47
CA LEU A 230 21.02 -9.54 -6.75
C LEU A 230 21.31 -10.50 -5.60
N ILE A 231 20.25 -10.95 -4.91
CA ILE A 231 20.32 -11.89 -3.79
C ILE A 231 20.61 -13.29 -4.32
N LYS A 232 21.53 -14.02 -3.69
CA LYS A 232 21.80 -15.43 -3.96
C LYS A 232 20.61 -16.30 -3.52
N ALA A 233 20.40 -17.39 -4.24
CA ALA A 233 19.36 -18.39 -3.92
C ALA A 233 19.84 -19.39 -2.88
#